data_82cff1bd7d71e55e9d4bfad8697b2c60
#
_entry.id   82cff1bd7d71e55e9d4bfad8697b2c60
#
_cell.length_a   1.000
_cell.length_b   1.000
_cell.length_c   1.000
_cell.angle_alpha   90.00
_cell.angle_beta   90.00
_cell.angle_gamma   90.00
#
_symmetry.space_group_name_H-M   'P 1'
#
loop_
_entity.id
_entity.type
_entity.pdbx_description
1 polymer ?
#
loop_
_entity_poly.entity_id
_entity_poly.type
_entity_poly.pdbx_seq_one_letter_code
_entity_poly.pdbx_strand_id
1 'polypeptide(L)'
;MRTKKTTIMLLVFAGILAACSSAATPCSEAEIVTGENGLPDLGGCEFTFAVENAYLPFNYVDPSDGVAKGWDYDVFNYMGELMNFTPVYVPFGWDGMIQAVADGQFDIAGDGITITAERDEIIDFSEGYIKIAQRFSLLAS
;
A
#
# COMPACT_ATOMS: atom_id res chain seq x y z
N MET A 1 14.84 -16.09 -76.34
CA MET A 1 15.55 -15.89 -75.06
C MET A 1 14.56 -15.39 -74.02
N ARG A 2 14.20 -16.21 -73.04
CA ARG A 2 13.16 -15.92 -72.02
C ARG A 2 13.93 -15.64 -70.70
N THR A 3 13.96 -14.38 -70.28
CA THR A 3 14.52 -13.97 -69.01
C THR A 3 13.59 -14.26 -67.86
N LYS A 4 13.95 -15.16 -66.94
CA LYS A 4 13.23 -15.43 -65.71
C LYS A 4 13.52 -14.32 -64.68
N LYS A 5 12.50 -13.57 -64.28
CA LYS A 5 12.56 -12.62 -63.16
C LYS A 5 12.38 -13.40 -61.86
N THR A 6 13.45 -13.49 -61.09
CA THR A 6 13.45 -14.05 -59.75
C THR A 6 12.96 -12.98 -58.76
N THR A 7 11.74 -13.13 -58.25
CA THR A 7 11.20 -12.26 -57.19
C THR A 7 11.71 -12.74 -55.86
N ILE A 8 12.60 -11.96 -55.23
CA ILE A 8 13.07 -12.19 -53.87
C ILE A 8 12.03 -11.59 -52.92
N MET A 9 11.29 -12.46 -52.23
CA MET A 9 10.33 -12.10 -51.21
C MET A 9 11.07 -11.89 -49.87
N LEU A 10 11.22 -10.61 -49.49
CA LEU A 10 11.83 -10.21 -48.20
C LEU A 10 10.81 -10.38 -47.09
N LEU A 11 10.91 -11.43 -46.30
CA LEU A 11 10.13 -11.63 -45.07
C LEU A 11 10.68 -10.71 -44.00
N VAL A 12 10.01 -9.60 -43.75
CA VAL A 12 10.25 -8.75 -42.57
C VAL A 12 9.61 -9.41 -41.37
N PHE A 13 10.44 -10.01 -40.54
CA PHE A 13 10.02 -10.55 -39.23
C PHE A 13 9.91 -9.35 -38.27
N ALA A 14 8.73 -8.78 -38.12
CA ALA A 14 8.44 -7.79 -37.09
C ALA A 14 8.39 -8.52 -35.74
N GLY A 15 9.49 -8.53 -35.01
CA GLY A 15 9.55 -8.97 -33.63
C GLY A 15 8.72 -8.02 -32.75
N ILE A 16 7.53 -8.44 -32.35
CA ILE A 16 6.74 -7.77 -31.32
C ILE A 16 7.46 -8.05 -29.99
N LEU A 17 8.26 -7.09 -29.52
CA LEU A 17 8.69 -7.03 -28.13
C LEU A 17 7.44 -6.69 -27.29
N ALA A 18 6.76 -7.72 -26.82
CA ALA A 18 5.80 -7.58 -25.75
C ALA A 18 6.60 -7.19 -24.49
N ALA A 19 6.68 -5.89 -24.21
CA ALA A 19 7.08 -5.42 -22.89
C ALA A 19 5.98 -5.89 -21.91
N CYS A 20 6.21 -7.02 -21.26
CA CYS A 20 5.47 -7.39 -20.05
C CYS A 20 5.83 -6.35 -18.99
N SER A 21 5.08 -5.24 -18.94
CA SER A 21 4.91 -4.49 -17.72
C SER A 21 4.09 -5.42 -16.82
N SER A 22 4.73 -6.12 -15.89
CA SER A 22 4.00 -6.81 -14.82
C SER A 22 3.37 -5.69 -13.98
N ALA A 23 2.07 -5.47 -14.16
CA ALA A 23 1.33 -4.71 -13.19
C ALA A 23 1.50 -5.44 -11.84
N ALA A 24 1.78 -4.69 -10.77
CA ALA A 24 1.88 -5.26 -9.45
C ALA A 24 0.52 -5.93 -9.10
N THR A 25 0.59 -7.09 -8.46
CA THR A 25 -0.61 -7.84 -8.11
C THR A 25 -1.18 -7.26 -6.81
N PRO A 26 -2.46 -6.87 -6.76
CA PRO A 26 -3.11 -6.51 -5.51
C PRO A 26 -3.10 -7.68 -4.52
N CYS A 27 -2.94 -7.40 -3.23
CA CYS A 27 -2.89 -8.46 -2.22
C CYS A 27 -4.23 -9.22 -2.07
N SER A 28 -5.34 -8.62 -2.47
CA SER A 28 -6.64 -9.30 -2.54
C SER A 28 -6.69 -10.48 -3.54
N GLU A 29 -5.75 -10.52 -4.48
CA GLU A 29 -5.62 -11.57 -5.50
C GLU A 29 -4.41 -12.48 -5.27
N ALA A 30 -3.62 -12.23 -4.22
CA ALA A 30 -2.42 -12.98 -3.91
C ALA A 30 -2.75 -14.37 -3.34
N GLU A 31 -1.99 -15.40 -3.73
CA GLU A 31 -2.00 -16.69 -3.06
C GLU A 31 -1.16 -16.59 -1.79
N ILE A 32 -1.81 -16.71 -0.63
CA ILE A 32 -1.14 -16.64 0.67
C ILE A 32 -0.59 -18.02 1.03
N VAL A 33 0.71 -18.10 1.20
CA VAL A 33 1.39 -19.30 1.68
C VAL A 33 2.05 -19.06 3.04
N THR A 34 2.47 -20.10 3.74
CA THR A 34 3.26 -19.93 4.97
C THR A 34 4.73 -19.75 4.60
N GLY A 35 5.31 -18.61 4.96
CA GLY A 35 6.72 -18.32 4.78
C GLY A 35 7.64 -19.15 5.70
N GLU A 36 8.94 -19.12 5.43
CA GLU A 36 9.96 -19.82 6.23
C GLU A 36 10.02 -19.36 7.69
N ASN A 37 9.62 -18.10 7.94
CA ASN A 37 9.53 -17.49 9.27
C ASN A 37 8.25 -17.87 10.05
N GLY A 38 7.37 -18.69 9.46
CA GLY A 38 6.09 -19.09 10.03
C GLY A 38 4.97 -18.06 9.92
N LEU A 39 5.21 -16.91 9.28
CA LEU A 39 4.22 -15.88 8.98
C LEU A 39 3.63 -16.11 7.57
N PRO A 40 2.48 -15.48 7.26
CA PRO A 40 1.97 -15.46 5.90
C PRO A 40 2.98 -14.80 4.94
N ASP A 41 3.23 -15.42 3.80
CA ASP A 41 3.96 -14.83 2.68
C ASP A 41 2.95 -14.42 1.61
N LEU A 42 2.92 -13.14 1.29
CA LEU A 42 1.95 -12.51 0.40
C LEU A 42 2.48 -12.36 -1.04
N GLY A 43 3.58 -13.02 -1.37
CA GLY A 43 4.08 -13.17 -2.74
C GLY A 43 4.56 -11.87 -3.40
N GLY A 44 4.92 -10.85 -2.63
CA GLY A 44 5.36 -9.55 -3.16
C GLY A 44 4.22 -8.67 -3.68
N CYS A 45 2.97 -8.96 -3.30
CA CYS A 45 1.81 -8.15 -3.70
C CYS A 45 1.86 -6.72 -3.15
N GLU A 46 1.04 -5.84 -3.68
CA GLU A 46 0.90 -4.46 -3.18
C GLU A 46 -0.30 -4.32 -2.26
N PHE A 47 -0.06 -3.73 -1.07
CA PHE A 47 -1.10 -3.26 -0.15
C PHE A 47 -1.20 -1.74 -0.21
N THR A 48 -2.38 -1.21 -0.44
CA THR A 48 -2.66 0.22 -0.40
C THR A 48 -3.00 0.68 1.01
N PHE A 49 -2.25 1.69 1.51
CA PHE A 49 -2.42 2.27 2.84
C PHE A 49 -2.86 3.72 2.73
N ALA A 50 -4.07 4.04 3.21
CA ALA A 50 -4.49 5.42 3.39
C ALA A 50 -3.82 6.01 4.65
N VAL A 51 -3.16 7.17 4.50
CA VAL A 51 -2.48 7.91 5.58
C VAL A 51 -2.76 9.40 5.44
N GLU A 52 -3.02 10.13 6.55
CA GLU A 52 -3.28 11.57 6.47
C GLU A 52 -2.01 12.40 6.38
N ASN A 53 -0.90 11.93 6.98
CA ASN A 53 0.37 12.67 7.09
C ASN A 53 0.30 13.95 7.94
N ALA A 54 -0.63 13.99 8.88
CA ALA A 54 -0.83 15.12 9.78
C ALA A 54 -0.81 14.75 11.26
N TYR A 55 -0.51 13.49 11.61
CA TYR A 55 -0.62 12.97 12.97
C TYR A 55 0.73 12.51 13.55
N LEU A 56 1.49 13.42 14.14
CA LEU A 56 2.73 13.11 14.86
C LEU A 56 2.45 12.29 16.15
N PRO A 57 3.25 11.24 16.44
CA PRO A 57 4.40 10.70 15.71
C PRO A 57 4.04 9.56 14.74
N PHE A 58 2.76 9.32 14.48
CA PHE A 58 2.29 8.17 13.70
C PHE A 58 2.61 8.32 12.23
N ASN A 59 2.11 9.37 11.58
CA ASN A 59 2.43 9.69 10.20
C ASN A 59 2.45 11.21 10.00
N TYR A 60 3.47 11.71 9.34
CA TYR A 60 3.63 13.14 9.09
C TYR A 60 4.63 13.39 7.96
N VAL A 61 4.55 14.55 7.34
CA VAL A 61 5.59 15.05 6.43
C VAL A 61 6.60 15.86 7.23
N ASP A 62 7.86 15.44 7.21
CA ASP A 62 8.93 16.17 7.90
C ASP A 62 9.19 17.50 7.17
N PRO A 63 9.04 18.65 7.85
CA PRO A 63 9.21 19.96 7.21
C PRO A 63 10.66 20.25 6.80
N SER A 64 11.62 19.49 7.28
CA SER A 64 13.03 19.70 6.96
C SER A 64 13.45 19.13 5.60
N ASP A 65 12.80 18.08 5.15
CA ASP A 65 13.13 17.38 3.90
C ASP A 65 11.91 17.06 3.01
N GLY A 66 10.69 17.31 3.49
CA GLY A 66 9.46 17.04 2.75
C GLY A 66 9.13 15.55 2.62
N VAL A 67 9.80 14.69 3.39
CA VAL A 67 9.58 13.22 3.33
C VAL A 67 8.52 12.81 4.33
N ALA A 68 7.58 11.98 3.88
CA ALA A 68 6.60 11.34 4.75
C ALA A 68 7.28 10.25 5.59
N LYS A 69 7.05 10.25 6.90
CA LYS A 69 7.66 9.32 7.85
C LYS A 69 6.83 9.23 9.14
N GLY A 70 7.22 8.33 10.02
CA GLY A 70 6.59 8.11 11.33
C GLY A 70 6.39 6.64 11.62
N TRP A 71 5.82 6.37 12.79
CA TRP A 71 5.66 5.02 13.31
C TRP A 71 4.86 4.11 12.36
N ASP A 72 3.81 4.61 11.73
CA ASP A 72 2.99 3.83 10.79
C ASP A 72 3.83 3.37 9.60
N TYR A 73 4.65 4.26 9.02
CA TYR A 73 5.55 3.92 7.93
C TYR A 73 6.57 2.86 8.32
N ASP A 74 7.20 3.02 9.51
CA ASP A 74 8.22 2.09 9.99
C ASP A 74 7.63 0.69 10.22
N VAL A 75 6.45 0.62 10.84
CA VAL A 75 5.78 -0.66 11.15
C VAL A 75 5.30 -1.35 9.88
N PHE A 76 4.61 -0.65 8.97
CA PHE A 76 4.10 -1.28 7.76
C PHE A 76 5.21 -1.69 6.79
N ASN A 77 6.29 -0.92 6.70
CA ASN A 77 7.48 -1.35 5.96
C ASN A 77 8.09 -2.62 6.57
N TYR A 78 8.23 -2.67 7.89
CA TYR A 78 8.76 -3.86 8.57
C TYR A 78 7.85 -5.08 8.41
N MET A 79 6.53 -4.90 8.49
CA MET A 79 5.57 -5.96 8.19
C MET A 79 5.68 -6.45 6.75
N GLY A 80 5.87 -5.53 5.79
CA GLY A 80 6.10 -5.86 4.39
C GLY A 80 7.34 -6.73 4.18
N GLU A 81 8.44 -6.41 4.87
CA GLU A 81 9.65 -7.25 4.86
C GLU A 81 9.41 -8.64 5.46
N LEU A 82 8.65 -8.73 6.56
CA LEU A 82 8.37 -10.00 7.23
C LEU A 82 7.40 -10.90 6.46
N MET A 83 6.42 -10.32 5.80
CA MET A 83 5.30 -11.01 5.15
C MET A 83 5.36 -10.94 3.62
N ASN A 84 6.45 -10.42 3.08
CA ASN A 84 6.69 -10.32 1.64
C ASN A 84 5.55 -9.59 0.90
N PHE A 85 5.26 -8.35 1.29
CA PHE A 85 4.37 -7.44 0.55
C PHE A 85 4.99 -6.05 0.41
N THR A 86 4.51 -5.27 -0.53
CA THR A 86 4.94 -3.89 -0.77
C THR A 86 3.87 -2.91 -0.30
N PRO A 87 4.10 -2.09 0.74
CA PRO A 87 3.15 -1.05 1.13
C PRO A 87 3.16 0.10 0.12
N VAL A 88 1.98 0.48 -0.36
CA VAL A 88 1.75 1.63 -1.24
C VAL A 88 0.99 2.69 -0.46
N TYR A 89 1.68 3.70 0.04
CA TYR A 89 1.08 4.77 0.85
C TYR A 89 0.37 5.79 -0.03
N VAL A 90 -0.90 6.04 0.30
CA VAL A 90 -1.75 6.99 -0.41
C VAL A 90 -2.19 8.08 0.56
N PRO A 91 -1.71 9.33 0.41
CA PRO A 91 -2.19 10.45 1.21
C PRO A 91 -3.69 10.67 1.01
N PHE A 92 -4.45 10.64 2.10
CA PHE A 92 -5.90 10.79 2.08
C PHE A 92 -6.38 11.53 3.33
N GLY A 93 -7.36 12.42 3.16
CA GLY A 93 -7.87 13.23 4.27
C GLY A 93 -8.67 12.42 5.28
N TRP A 94 -8.53 12.77 6.57
CA TRP A 94 -9.20 12.08 7.67
C TRP A 94 -10.72 11.96 7.50
N ASP A 95 -11.39 13.04 7.07
CA ASP A 95 -12.85 13.12 6.95
C ASP A 95 -13.46 12.13 5.95
N GLY A 96 -12.85 11.23 5.43
CA GLY A 96 -13.42 10.22 4.51
C GLY A 96 -12.73 8.89 4.63
N MET A 97 -11.67 8.80 5.43
CA MET A 97 -10.77 7.66 5.45
C MET A 97 -11.47 6.35 5.84
N ILE A 98 -12.26 6.36 6.90
CA ILE A 98 -13.01 5.18 7.36
C ILE A 98 -13.94 4.66 6.26
N GLN A 99 -14.72 5.57 5.65
CA GLN A 99 -15.64 5.19 4.58
C GLN A 99 -14.91 4.72 3.33
N ALA A 100 -13.78 5.32 2.99
CA ALA A 100 -12.98 4.91 1.83
C ALA A 100 -12.42 3.48 1.97
N VAL A 101 -12.02 3.07 3.19
CA VAL A 101 -11.65 1.68 3.47
C VAL A 101 -12.86 0.76 3.38
N ALA A 102 -14.00 1.14 3.98
CA ALA A 102 -15.23 0.36 3.90
C ALA A 102 -15.72 0.14 2.45
N ASP A 103 -15.51 1.13 1.59
CA ASP A 103 -15.84 1.07 0.16
C ASP A 103 -14.79 0.31 -0.68
N GLY A 104 -13.70 -0.18 -0.05
CA GLY A 104 -12.63 -0.92 -0.73
C GLY A 104 -11.74 -0.04 -1.64
N GLN A 105 -11.67 1.27 -1.37
CA GLN A 105 -10.77 2.16 -2.11
C GLN A 105 -9.31 1.96 -1.68
N PHE A 106 -9.09 1.51 -0.46
CA PHE A 106 -7.80 1.15 0.11
C PHE A 106 -7.94 -0.17 0.86
N ASP A 107 -6.85 -0.93 0.90
CA ASP A 107 -6.82 -2.20 1.63
C ASP A 107 -6.79 -1.95 3.14
N ILE A 108 -6.07 -0.92 3.59
CA ILE A 108 -5.88 -0.58 5.01
C ILE A 108 -5.83 0.96 5.18
N ALA A 109 -6.18 1.44 6.38
CA ALA A 109 -5.84 2.78 6.83
C ALA A 109 -4.91 2.69 8.06
N GLY A 110 -3.85 3.48 8.08
CA GLY A 110 -2.94 3.61 9.21
C GLY A 110 -2.80 5.08 9.59
N ASP A 111 -3.39 5.46 10.74
CA ASP A 111 -3.40 6.86 11.20
C ASP A 111 -3.64 6.95 12.73
N GLY A 112 -3.12 6.00 13.49
CA GLY A 112 -3.38 5.96 14.93
C GLY A 112 -4.89 5.92 15.25
N ILE A 113 -5.66 5.24 14.46
CA ILE A 113 -7.13 5.28 14.47
C ILE A 113 -7.68 4.69 15.77
N THR A 114 -8.44 5.46 16.52
CA THR A 114 -9.10 4.96 17.73
C THR A 114 -10.22 3.98 17.38
N ILE A 115 -10.15 2.78 17.97
CA ILE A 115 -11.20 1.76 17.87
C ILE A 115 -12.44 2.26 18.65
N THR A 116 -13.55 2.42 17.96
CA THR A 116 -14.85 2.75 18.56
C THR A 116 -15.91 1.79 18.05
N ALA A 117 -16.95 1.53 18.85
CA ALA A 117 -18.03 0.64 18.45
C ALA A 117 -18.71 1.08 17.13
N GLU A 118 -18.84 2.40 16.92
CA GLU A 118 -19.41 2.95 15.69
C GLU A 118 -18.55 2.63 14.45
N ARG A 119 -17.23 2.72 14.57
CA ARG A 119 -16.31 2.41 13.46
C ARG A 119 -16.20 0.93 13.22
N ASP A 120 -16.21 0.13 14.29
CA ASP A 120 -16.15 -1.34 14.27
C ASP A 120 -17.40 -1.97 13.61
N GLU A 121 -18.51 -1.20 13.48
CA GLU A 121 -19.66 -1.59 12.68
C GLU A 121 -19.45 -1.42 11.16
N ILE A 122 -18.43 -0.69 10.75
CA ILE A 122 -18.19 -0.28 9.35
C ILE A 122 -16.96 -0.96 8.77
N ILE A 123 -15.87 -1.07 9.54
CA ILE A 123 -14.59 -1.68 9.16
C ILE A 123 -14.07 -2.58 10.27
N ASP A 124 -13.27 -3.56 9.90
CA ASP A 124 -12.53 -4.39 10.85
C ASP A 124 -11.29 -3.67 11.38
N PHE A 125 -10.95 -3.90 12.64
CA PHE A 125 -9.75 -3.37 13.29
C PHE A 125 -8.76 -4.49 13.64
N SER A 126 -7.47 -4.14 13.63
CA SER A 126 -6.45 -4.97 14.26
C SER A 126 -6.58 -4.93 15.80
N GLU A 127 -5.79 -5.76 16.49
CA GLU A 127 -5.56 -5.57 17.93
C GLU A 127 -5.05 -4.15 18.22
N GLY A 128 -5.48 -3.59 19.36
CA GLY A 128 -5.04 -2.27 19.78
C GLY A 128 -3.56 -2.27 20.18
N TYR A 129 -2.73 -1.55 19.46
CA TYR A 129 -1.28 -1.50 19.68
C TYR A 129 -0.82 -0.37 20.60
N ILE A 130 -1.66 0.64 20.87
CA ILE A 130 -1.36 1.76 21.78
C ILE A 130 -2.60 2.21 22.54
N LYS A 131 -2.40 2.71 23.76
CA LYS A 131 -3.45 3.37 24.55
C LYS A 131 -3.09 4.84 24.73
N ILE A 132 -3.95 5.73 24.30
CA ILE A 132 -3.79 7.18 24.45
C ILE A 132 -4.83 7.74 25.43
N ALA A 133 -4.51 8.87 26.06
CA ALA A 133 -5.42 9.59 26.93
C ALA A 133 -5.45 11.08 26.56
N GLN A 134 -6.62 11.64 26.52
CA GLN A 134 -6.84 13.09 26.35
C GLN A 134 -6.61 13.80 27.69
N ARG A 135 -5.92 14.94 27.66
CA ARG A 135 -5.67 15.78 28.84
C ARG A 135 -5.86 17.26 28.49
N PHE A 136 -6.37 18.00 29.44
CA PHE A 136 -6.39 19.47 29.32
C PHE A 136 -5.04 20.05 29.67
N SER A 137 -4.55 21.01 28.88
CA SER A 137 -3.40 21.83 29.20
C SER A 137 -3.87 23.22 29.65
N LEU A 138 -3.37 23.69 30.77
CA LEU A 138 -3.66 25.02 31.33
C LEU A 138 -2.36 25.81 31.45
N LEU A 139 -2.45 27.14 31.43
CA LEU A 139 -1.30 27.98 31.75
C LEU A 139 -0.88 27.72 33.21
N ALA A 140 0.42 27.55 33.42
CA ALA A 140 0.99 27.52 34.75
C ALA A 140 0.84 28.93 35.38
N SER A 141 0.21 29.03 36.57
CA SER A 141 0.09 30.28 37.32
C SER A 141 1.36 30.61 38.10
#